data_d76fbbf8b7a27cdc5ed95eab8a1af2b9
#
_entry.id   d76fbbf8b7a27cdc5ed95eab8a1af2b9
#
_cell.length_a   1.000
_cell.length_b   1.000
_cell.length_c   1.000
_cell.angle_alpha   90.00
_cell.angle_beta   90.00
_cell.angle_gamma   90.00
#
_symmetry.space_group_name_H-M   'P 1'
#
loop_
_entity.id
_entity.type
_entity.pdbx_description
1 polymer ?
#
loop_
_entity_poly.entity_id
_entity_poly.type
_entity_poly.pdbx_seq_one_letter_code
_entity_poly.pdbx_strand_id
1 'polypeptide(L)'
;MLCYRYRLYPTKTQAKDLTATLDVCRTFYNGLLDERKVGYENGHTVTKTEQLRRVKGLKAARPEAADIHSHVLQIVAADLDKAFQNFFRRVKSGETPGYPRYKGRDQFDSFGLKELGNGFKIDGRRLKISGIGRVAVRWHRAIVGTIKTVRITRRAGKWYACFACECETEALPRTGEVVGIDVGISHLLATSDGEFVENPRWYRAGQKDLRRVQRSVARKKKGGRNRRKTVLQLQRHHERVKNRRQDFLNKVAHRLISRYDLIALEDLRIKNMVRNHHLSKSILDAGWNYLTQRLESKAESAGRRVEFVPAAYTSKTCSHCGTIFENLTLSDRWVDCACGLSLDRDHNAAVNILCRSRLGQSRWASTQGTGLSVAQEAAGL
;
A
#
# COMPACT_ATOMS: atom_id res chain seq x y z
N MET A 1 9.17 0.11 12.22
CA MET A 1 10.00 -0.21 11.01
C MET A 1 9.66 0.74 9.88
N LEU A 2 10.62 1.52 9.37
CA LEU A 2 10.46 2.40 8.21
C LEU A 2 11.13 1.80 6.96
N CYS A 3 10.60 2.13 5.77
CA CYS A 3 11.18 1.69 4.52
C CYS A 3 11.64 2.88 3.68
N TYR A 4 12.93 2.93 3.38
CA TYR A 4 13.57 3.96 2.56
C TYR A 4 13.87 3.43 1.18
N ARG A 5 13.29 4.02 0.12
CA ARG A 5 13.49 3.62 -1.26
C ARG A 5 14.33 4.63 -2.03
N TYR A 6 15.47 4.20 -2.56
CA TYR A 6 16.39 4.99 -3.36
C TYR A 6 16.52 4.45 -4.77
N ARG A 7 16.71 5.35 -5.72
CA ARG A 7 16.97 5.01 -7.12
C ARG A 7 18.41 4.53 -7.27
N LEU A 8 18.60 3.39 -7.97
CA LEU A 8 19.90 2.87 -8.38
C LEU A 8 20.16 3.19 -9.86
N TYR A 9 21.43 3.45 -10.18
CA TYR A 9 21.92 3.67 -11.52
C TYR A 9 23.04 2.67 -11.84
N PRO A 10 22.70 1.40 -12.12
CA PRO A 10 23.69 0.40 -12.50
C PRO A 10 24.25 0.68 -13.90
N THR A 11 25.50 0.36 -14.14
CA THR A 11 26.10 0.27 -15.48
C THR A 11 25.41 -0.83 -16.29
N LYS A 12 25.70 -0.94 -17.59
CA LYS A 12 25.14 -1.98 -18.45
C LYS A 12 25.50 -3.40 -17.92
N THR A 13 26.77 -3.60 -17.52
CA THR A 13 27.25 -4.86 -16.93
C THR A 13 26.50 -5.15 -15.62
N GLN A 14 26.49 -4.22 -14.67
CA GLN A 14 25.78 -4.40 -13.40
C GLN A 14 24.28 -4.66 -13.59
N ALA A 15 23.64 -4.03 -14.57
CA ALA A 15 22.22 -4.28 -14.87
C ALA A 15 22.01 -5.70 -15.44
N LYS A 16 22.98 -6.25 -16.17
CA LYS A 16 23.00 -7.65 -16.63
C LYS A 16 23.11 -8.60 -15.43
N ASP A 17 24.05 -8.34 -14.52
CA ASP A 17 24.30 -9.17 -13.34
C ASP A 17 23.11 -9.14 -12.37
N LEU A 18 22.51 -7.96 -12.14
CA LEU A 18 21.27 -7.83 -11.37
C LEU A 18 20.13 -8.62 -12.01
N THR A 19 20.05 -8.66 -13.34
CA THR A 19 19.02 -9.43 -14.05
C THR A 19 19.28 -10.92 -13.96
N ALA A 20 20.52 -11.35 -14.09
CA ALA A 20 20.93 -12.74 -13.92
C ALA A 20 20.60 -13.23 -12.49
N THR A 21 20.88 -12.40 -11.46
CA THR A 21 20.50 -12.69 -10.08
C THR A 21 18.99 -12.92 -9.94
N LEU A 22 18.16 -12.08 -10.58
CA LEU A 22 16.70 -12.28 -10.57
C LEU A 22 16.27 -13.57 -11.25
N ASP A 23 16.91 -13.96 -12.35
CA ASP A 23 16.60 -15.21 -13.07
C ASP A 23 16.96 -16.43 -12.22
N VAL A 24 18.11 -16.43 -11.53
CA VAL A 24 18.47 -17.49 -10.58
C VAL A 24 17.48 -17.55 -9.42
N CYS A 25 17.12 -16.40 -8.82
CA CYS A 25 16.11 -16.36 -7.76
C CYS A 25 14.77 -16.94 -8.21
N ARG A 26 14.34 -16.63 -9.44
CA ARG A 26 13.11 -17.16 -10.04
C ARG A 26 13.17 -18.67 -10.20
N THR A 27 14.25 -19.19 -10.76
CA THR A 27 14.44 -20.63 -10.96
C THR A 27 14.46 -21.36 -9.63
N PHE A 28 15.16 -20.80 -8.65
CA PHE A 28 15.21 -21.34 -7.30
C PHE A 28 13.83 -21.32 -6.62
N TYR A 29 13.10 -20.21 -6.68
CA TYR A 29 11.74 -20.12 -6.16
C TYR A 29 10.82 -21.20 -6.76
N ASN A 30 10.87 -21.38 -8.08
CA ASN A 30 10.07 -22.38 -8.76
C ASN A 30 10.45 -23.81 -8.35
N GLY A 31 11.75 -24.10 -8.21
CA GLY A 31 12.21 -25.41 -7.73
C GLY A 31 11.77 -25.71 -6.29
N LEU A 32 11.86 -24.71 -5.39
CA LEU A 32 11.36 -24.87 -4.01
C LEU A 32 9.83 -25.06 -3.96
N LEU A 33 9.09 -24.40 -4.85
CA LEU A 33 7.64 -24.59 -4.94
C LEU A 33 7.29 -25.98 -5.47
N ASP A 34 8.00 -26.45 -6.48
CA ASP A 34 7.86 -27.80 -7.04
C ASP A 34 8.12 -28.87 -5.99
N GLU A 35 9.19 -28.73 -5.24
CA GLU A 35 9.56 -29.60 -4.12
C GLU A 35 8.44 -29.69 -3.06
N ARG A 36 7.83 -28.57 -2.68
CA ARG A 36 6.72 -28.58 -1.73
C ARG A 36 5.46 -29.26 -2.29
N LYS A 37 5.23 -29.15 -3.60
CA LYS A 37 4.11 -29.83 -4.26
C LYS A 37 4.31 -31.33 -4.30
N VAL A 38 5.46 -31.77 -4.82
CA VAL A 38 5.81 -33.19 -4.89
C VAL A 38 5.88 -33.81 -3.49
N GLY A 39 6.45 -33.09 -2.53
CA GLY A 39 6.44 -33.55 -1.14
C GLY A 39 5.04 -33.78 -0.60
N TYR A 40 4.13 -32.84 -0.81
CA TYR A 40 2.75 -32.96 -0.37
C TYR A 40 2.02 -34.13 -1.06
N GLU A 41 2.21 -34.34 -2.36
CA GLU A 41 1.66 -35.46 -3.14
C GLU A 41 2.17 -36.82 -2.62
N ASN A 42 3.39 -36.85 -2.07
CA ASN A 42 4.00 -38.03 -1.45
C ASN A 42 3.78 -38.11 0.08
N GLY A 43 2.86 -37.33 0.64
CA GLY A 43 2.54 -37.37 2.07
C GLY A 43 3.57 -36.71 3.00
N HIS A 44 4.58 -36.01 2.44
CA HIS A 44 5.62 -35.33 3.20
C HIS A 44 5.49 -33.81 3.15
N THR A 45 5.45 -33.15 4.31
CA THR A 45 5.43 -31.69 4.39
C THR A 45 6.84 -31.12 4.41
N VAL A 46 7.28 -30.54 3.28
CA VAL A 46 8.60 -29.90 3.18
C VAL A 46 8.58 -28.56 3.92
N THR A 47 9.44 -28.45 4.93
CA THR A 47 9.54 -27.27 5.79
C THR A 47 10.49 -26.21 5.22
N LYS A 48 10.35 -24.96 5.69
CA LYS A 48 11.29 -23.88 5.39
C LYS A 48 12.73 -24.23 5.80
N THR A 49 12.91 -24.90 6.95
CA THR A 49 14.24 -25.26 7.47
C THR A 49 14.94 -26.24 6.56
N GLU A 50 14.24 -27.25 6.06
CA GLU A 50 14.79 -28.20 5.09
C GLU A 50 15.22 -27.48 3.79
N GLN A 51 14.37 -26.59 3.30
CA GLN A 51 14.67 -25.80 2.09
C GLN A 51 15.87 -24.86 2.28
N LEU A 52 16.07 -24.29 3.48
CA LEU A 52 17.24 -23.47 3.81
C LEU A 52 18.54 -24.28 3.83
N ARG A 53 18.52 -25.51 4.35
CA ARG A 53 19.68 -26.43 4.35
C ARG A 53 20.14 -26.75 2.93
N ARG A 54 19.23 -26.83 1.96
CA ARG A 54 19.52 -27.12 0.55
C ARG A 54 20.23 -26.00 -0.21
N VAL A 55 20.22 -24.75 0.32
CA VAL A 55 20.91 -23.62 -0.33
C VAL A 55 22.38 -23.89 -0.59
N LYS A 56 23.08 -24.55 0.35
CA LYS A 56 24.50 -24.89 0.19
C LYS A 56 24.70 -25.87 -0.96
N GLY A 57 23.93 -26.95 -1.01
CA GLY A 57 24.02 -27.97 -2.08
C GLY A 57 23.64 -27.39 -3.45
N LEU A 58 22.62 -26.51 -3.50
CA LEU A 58 22.24 -25.84 -4.74
C LEU A 58 23.38 -24.98 -5.31
N LYS A 59 24.08 -24.24 -4.45
CA LYS A 59 25.24 -23.42 -4.89
C LYS A 59 26.38 -24.25 -5.41
N ALA A 60 26.60 -25.43 -4.85
CA ALA A 60 27.62 -26.39 -5.34
C ALA A 60 27.23 -27.02 -6.69
N ALA A 61 25.94 -27.30 -6.89
CA ALA A 61 25.43 -27.96 -8.08
C ALA A 61 25.17 -27.03 -9.27
N ARG A 62 25.08 -25.70 -9.06
CA ARG A 62 24.76 -24.73 -10.10
C ARG A 62 25.75 -23.57 -10.15
N PRO A 63 26.61 -23.52 -11.17
CA PRO A 63 27.64 -22.48 -11.32
C PRO A 63 27.08 -21.06 -11.30
N GLU A 64 25.92 -20.83 -11.91
CA GLU A 64 25.26 -19.55 -11.94
C GLU A 64 24.75 -19.07 -10.57
N ALA A 65 24.64 -19.96 -9.59
CA ALA A 65 24.28 -19.64 -8.22
C ALA A 65 25.50 -19.48 -7.30
N ALA A 66 26.66 -19.92 -7.71
CA ALA A 66 27.89 -19.91 -6.90
C ALA A 66 28.25 -18.48 -6.43
N ASP A 67 28.19 -17.50 -7.33
CA ASP A 67 28.55 -16.09 -7.07
C ASP A 67 27.47 -15.32 -6.35
N ILE A 68 26.25 -15.89 -6.21
CA ILE A 68 25.15 -15.22 -5.53
C ILE A 68 25.30 -15.37 -4.02
N HIS A 69 25.23 -14.28 -3.29
CA HIS A 69 25.30 -14.30 -1.83
C HIS A 69 24.19 -15.17 -1.23
N SER A 70 24.50 -16.02 -0.27
CA SER A 70 23.55 -16.99 0.33
C SER A 70 22.29 -16.34 0.92
N HIS A 71 22.40 -15.11 1.46
CA HIS A 71 21.24 -14.36 1.95
C HIS A 71 20.17 -14.18 0.87
N VAL A 72 20.56 -14.00 -0.40
CA VAL A 72 19.61 -13.82 -1.51
C VAL A 72 18.72 -15.06 -1.64
N LEU A 73 19.33 -16.26 -1.70
CA LEU A 73 18.58 -17.51 -1.83
C LEU A 73 17.78 -17.84 -0.57
N GLN A 74 18.33 -17.56 0.61
CA GLN A 74 17.61 -17.74 1.87
C GLN A 74 16.36 -16.84 1.95
N ILE A 75 16.42 -15.61 1.44
CA ILE A 75 15.25 -14.71 1.39
C ILE A 75 14.23 -15.23 0.39
N VAL A 76 14.63 -15.82 -0.74
CA VAL A 76 13.70 -16.46 -1.69
C VAL A 76 12.93 -17.60 -1.03
N ALA A 77 13.61 -18.46 -0.27
CA ALA A 77 12.96 -19.52 0.50
C ALA A 77 12.00 -18.97 1.56
N ALA A 78 12.40 -17.92 2.27
CA ALA A 78 11.53 -17.25 3.24
C ALA A 78 10.32 -16.55 2.58
N ASP A 79 10.47 -15.97 1.40
CA ASP A 79 9.38 -15.35 0.65
C ASP A 79 8.36 -16.41 0.19
N LEU A 80 8.81 -17.59 -0.25
CA LEU A 80 7.93 -18.72 -0.57
C LEU A 80 7.19 -19.21 0.66
N ASP A 81 7.89 -19.40 1.78
CA ASP A 81 7.28 -19.81 3.04
C ASP A 81 6.19 -18.84 3.50
N LYS A 82 6.47 -17.54 3.46
CA LYS A 82 5.49 -16.50 3.75
C LYS A 82 4.28 -16.54 2.81
N ALA A 83 4.48 -16.92 1.54
CA ALA A 83 3.38 -17.08 0.60
C ALA A 83 2.46 -18.24 1.02
N PHE A 84 3.02 -19.38 1.47
CA PHE A 84 2.25 -20.50 2.03
C PHE A 84 1.55 -20.14 3.35
N GLN A 85 2.24 -19.45 4.27
CA GLN A 85 1.63 -18.98 5.51
C GLN A 85 0.41 -18.07 5.22
N ASN A 86 0.51 -17.16 4.25
CA ASN A 86 -0.62 -16.32 3.83
C ASN A 86 -1.74 -17.12 3.18
N PHE A 87 -1.42 -18.18 2.42
CA PHE A 87 -2.40 -19.09 1.86
C PHE A 87 -3.18 -19.80 2.96
N PHE A 88 -2.51 -20.46 3.90
CA PHE A 88 -3.16 -21.16 5.00
C PHE A 88 -3.93 -20.24 5.95
N ARG A 89 -3.40 -19.05 6.23
CA ARG A 89 -4.13 -18.04 7.01
C ARG A 89 -5.48 -17.70 6.35
N ARG A 90 -5.50 -17.48 5.04
CA ARG A 90 -6.75 -17.19 4.30
C ARG A 90 -7.71 -18.37 4.30
N VAL A 91 -7.22 -19.59 4.18
CA VAL A 91 -8.06 -20.80 4.31
C VAL A 91 -8.73 -20.82 5.68
N LYS A 92 -7.96 -20.60 6.76
CA LYS A 92 -8.50 -20.59 8.14
C LYS A 92 -9.51 -19.45 8.38
N SER A 93 -9.31 -18.30 7.78
CA SER A 93 -10.21 -17.13 7.94
C SER A 93 -11.39 -17.12 6.97
N GLY A 94 -11.61 -18.17 6.16
CA GLY A 94 -12.69 -18.21 5.16
C GLY A 94 -12.53 -17.21 4.01
N GLU A 95 -11.36 -16.57 3.88
CA GLU A 95 -11.05 -15.70 2.75
C GLU A 95 -10.75 -16.54 1.49
N THR A 96 -10.93 -15.96 0.30
CA THR A 96 -10.52 -16.64 -0.95
C THR A 96 -9.01 -16.90 -0.94
N PRO A 97 -8.55 -18.16 -0.84
CA PRO A 97 -7.15 -18.49 -0.77
C PRO A 97 -6.49 -18.37 -2.15
N GLY A 98 -5.28 -17.84 -2.19
CA GLY A 98 -4.45 -17.84 -3.41
C GLY A 98 -3.25 -18.76 -3.23
N TYR A 99 -3.27 -19.93 -3.87
CA TYR A 99 -2.13 -20.85 -3.83
C TYR A 99 -0.88 -20.22 -4.47
N PRO A 100 0.34 -20.42 -3.92
CA PRO A 100 1.57 -19.93 -4.53
C PRO A 100 1.74 -20.44 -5.96
N ARG A 101 2.08 -19.55 -6.91
CA ARG A 101 2.19 -19.87 -8.33
C ARG A 101 3.62 -19.81 -8.81
N TYR A 102 3.95 -20.63 -9.81
CA TYR A 102 5.23 -20.53 -10.53
C TYR A 102 5.42 -19.13 -11.12
N LYS A 103 6.65 -18.64 -11.07
CA LYS A 103 7.03 -17.35 -11.63
C LYS A 103 7.57 -17.52 -13.04
N GLY A 104 6.88 -16.94 -14.01
CA GLY A 104 7.37 -16.85 -15.37
C GLY A 104 8.55 -15.88 -15.48
N ARG A 105 9.19 -15.88 -16.67
CA ARG A 105 10.22 -14.90 -17.00
C ARG A 105 9.65 -13.49 -16.85
N ASP A 106 10.40 -12.57 -16.27
CA ASP A 106 9.98 -11.19 -15.97
C ASP A 106 8.90 -11.04 -14.88
N GLN A 107 8.51 -12.10 -14.16
CA GLN A 107 7.60 -12.05 -13.02
C GLN A 107 8.31 -12.07 -11.66
N PHE A 108 9.64 -12.12 -11.65
CA PHE A 108 10.45 -12.04 -10.44
C PHE A 108 11.27 -10.76 -10.49
N ASP A 109 10.89 -9.77 -9.69
CA ASP A 109 11.36 -8.39 -9.81
C ASP A 109 12.14 -7.87 -8.59
N SER A 110 12.45 -8.74 -7.62
CA SER A 110 13.18 -8.33 -6.43
C SER A 110 13.96 -9.47 -5.79
N PHE A 111 15.10 -9.14 -5.20
CA PHE A 111 15.83 -10.00 -4.28
C PHE A 111 16.30 -9.20 -3.07
N GLY A 112 16.66 -9.85 -1.99
CA GLY A 112 17.02 -9.18 -0.75
C GLY A 112 18.33 -9.67 -0.16
N LEU A 113 18.91 -8.85 0.73
CA LEU A 113 20.08 -9.15 1.55
C LEU A 113 19.73 -8.77 2.99
N LYS A 114 20.14 -9.61 3.96
CA LYS A 114 19.65 -9.54 5.33
C LYS A 114 20.40 -8.53 6.20
N GLU A 115 21.68 -8.29 5.91
CA GLU A 115 22.59 -7.74 6.91
C GLU A 115 23.55 -6.73 6.28
N LEU A 116 23.63 -5.55 6.89
CA LEU A 116 24.60 -4.52 6.51
C LEU A 116 26.00 -4.99 6.92
N GLY A 117 26.95 -4.82 6.03
CA GLY A 117 28.31 -5.34 6.19
C GLY A 117 28.52 -6.74 5.61
N ASN A 118 27.46 -7.59 5.59
CA ASN A 118 27.47 -8.93 5.07
C ASN A 118 26.49 -9.07 3.89
N GLY A 119 27.02 -9.05 2.67
CA GLY A 119 26.27 -9.09 1.42
C GLY A 119 26.00 -7.72 0.80
N PHE A 120 25.87 -6.66 1.57
CA PHE A 120 25.82 -5.29 1.07
C PHE A 120 26.47 -4.28 2.04
N LYS A 121 26.99 -3.18 1.49
CA LYS A 121 27.61 -2.11 2.28
C LYS A 121 27.32 -0.75 1.61
N ILE A 122 27.03 0.26 2.40
CA ILE A 122 26.98 1.65 1.93
C ILE A 122 28.43 2.15 1.87
N ASP A 123 28.85 2.62 0.71
CA ASP A 123 30.21 3.08 0.43
C ASP A 123 30.11 4.47 -0.22
N GLY A 124 30.12 5.49 0.62
CA GLY A 124 29.89 6.87 0.22
C GLY A 124 28.56 7.03 -0.54
N ARG A 125 28.63 7.48 -1.80
CA ARG A 125 27.46 7.66 -2.68
C ARG A 125 27.02 6.38 -3.39
N ARG A 126 27.64 5.23 -3.12
CA ARG A 126 27.39 3.96 -3.80
C ARG A 126 26.91 2.90 -2.82
N LEU A 127 26.17 1.93 -3.34
CA LEU A 127 25.80 0.71 -2.64
C LEU A 127 26.63 -0.44 -3.21
N LYS A 128 27.55 -1.00 -2.40
CA LYS A 128 28.26 -2.22 -2.74
C LYS A 128 27.32 -3.41 -2.50
N ILE A 129 27.08 -4.21 -3.52
CA ILE A 129 26.26 -5.43 -3.49
C ILE A 129 27.16 -6.60 -3.86
N SER A 130 27.17 -7.65 -3.05
CA SER A 130 27.94 -8.85 -3.31
C SER A 130 27.57 -9.46 -4.68
N GLY A 131 28.57 -9.85 -5.49
CA GLY A 131 28.38 -10.36 -6.84
C GLY A 131 28.03 -9.31 -7.92
N ILE A 132 27.78 -8.05 -7.55
CA ILE A 132 27.38 -6.98 -8.48
C ILE A 132 28.39 -5.82 -8.49
N GLY A 133 29.03 -5.57 -7.34
CA GLY A 133 29.95 -4.45 -7.17
C GLY A 133 29.27 -3.17 -6.66
N ARG A 134 29.91 -1.99 -6.90
CA ARG A 134 29.50 -0.69 -6.38
C ARG A 134 28.55 0.01 -7.34
N VAL A 135 27.25 0.02 -7.02
CA VAL A 135 26.18 0.66 -7.80
C VAL A 135 25.93 2.09 -7.33
N ALA A 136 25.84 3.04 -8.23
CA ALA A 136 25.52 4.43 -7.91
C ALA A 136 24.07 4.56 -7.40
N VAL A 137 23.90 5.34 -6.32
CA VAL A 137 22.60 5.56 -5.64
C VAL A 137 22.28 7.04 -5.62
N ARG A 138 21.02 7.39 -5.87
CA ARG A 138 20.52 8.74 -5.64
C ARG A 138 20.00 8.87 -4.20
N TRP A 139 20.85 9.32 -3.32
CA TRP A 139 20.48 9.64 -1.94
C TRP A 139 19.75 11.00 -1.93
N HIS A 140 18.44 10.98 -1.76
CA HIS A 140 17.61 12.20 -1.72
C HIS A 140 17.19 12.59 -0.29
N ARG A 141 17.50 11.76 0.68
CA ARG A 141 17.31 11.99 2.12
C ARG A 141 18.26 11.08 2.90
N ALA A 142 18.53 11.40 4.17
CA ALA A 142 19.25 10.53 5.06
C ALA A 142 18.43 9.29 5.44
N ILE A 143 19.08 8.19 5.74
CA ILE A 143 18.49 7.04 6.40
C ILE A 143 18.55 7.29 7.89
N VAL A 144 17.43 7.21 8.57
CA VAL A 144 17.33 7.29 10.02
C VAL A 144 17.12 5.89 10.58
N GLY A 145 17.77 5.59 11.71
CA GLY A 145 17.69 4.30 12.41
C GLY A 145 18.64 3.24 11.87
N THR A 146 18.49 2.03 12.38
CA THR A 146 19.35 0.87 12.09
C THR A 146 18.83 0.11 10.87
N ILE A 147 19.67 -0.01 9.84
CA ILE A 147 19.35 -0.80 8.63
C ILE A 147 19.37 -2.29 8.97
N LYS A 148 18.24 -2.96 8.82
CA LYS A 148 18.10 -4.43 9.02
C LYS A 148 18.28 -5.20 7.72
N THR A 149 17.62 -4.77 6.64
CA THR A 149 17.67 -5.47 5.35
C THR A 149 17.66 -4.49 4.19
N VAL A 150 18.16 -4.92 3.05
CA VAL A 150 17.94 -4.22 1.79
C VAL A 150 17.26 -5.15 0.78
N ARG A 151 16.28 -4.63 0.05
CA ARG A 151 15.67 -5.31 -1.08
C ARG A 151 15.95 -4.52 -2.36
N ILE A 152 16.60 -5.17 -3.32
CA ILE A 152 16.85 -4.62 -4.65
C ILE A 152 15.65 -4.96 -5.52
N THR A 153 15.03 -3.96 -6.14
CA THR A 153 13.80 -4.15 -6.92
C THR A 153 13.92 -3.52 -8.30
N ARG A 154 13.36 -4.22 -9.31
CA ARG A 154 13.23 -3.71 -10.68
C ARG A 154 11.77 -3.30 -10.92
N ARG A 155 11.54 -2.04 -11.35
CA ARG A 155 10.21 -1.56 -11.73
C ARG A 155 10.29 -0.72 -12.98
N ALA A 156 9.47 -1.03 -13.99
CA ALA A 156 9.40 -0.32 -15.27
C ALA A 156 10.79 -0.05 -15.89
N GLY A 157 11.68 -1.06 -15.82
CA GLY A 157 13.07 -0.98 -16.31
C GLY A 157 14.02 -0.16 -15.45
N LYS A 158 13.62 0.22 -14.24
CA LYS A 158 14.44 0.99 -13.30
C LYS A 158 14.74 0.15 -12.07
N TRP A 159 15.91 0.39 -11.46
CA TRP A 159 16.38 -0.32 -10.26
C TRP A 159 16.27 0.58 -9.02
N TYR A 160 15.92 -0.02 -7.91
CA TYR A 160 15.77 0.64 -6.62
C TYR A 160 16.34 -0.21 -5.50
N ALA A 161 16.92 0.43 -4.49
CA ALA A 161 17.21 -0.18 -3.20
C ALA A 161 16.16 0.28 -2.19
N CYS A 162 15.53 -0.68 -1.51
CA CYS A 162 14.56 -0.46 -0.45
C CYS A 162 15.18 -0.96 0.86
N PHE A 163 15.57 -0.06 1.74
CA PHE A 163 16.12 -0.37 3.04
C PHE A 163 14.99 -0.45 4.07
N ALA A 164 14.89 -1.55 4.78
CA ALA A 164 14.05 -1.65 5.96
C ALA A 164 14.88 -1.27 7.18
N CYS A 165 14.44 -0.24 7.88
CA CYS A 165 15.15 0.32 9.02
C CYS A 165 14.30 0.25 10.29
N GLU A 166 14.91 -0.15 11.38
CA GLU A 166 14.34 -0.02 12.70
C GLU A 166 14.63 1.40 13.18
N CYS A 167 13.57 2.15 13.41
CA CYS A 167 13.67 3.54 13.86
C CYS A 167 12.87 3.68 15.13
N GLU A 168 13.41 4.36 16.10
CA GLU A 168 12.65 4.97 17.16
C GLU A 168 11.90 6.15 16.55
N THR A 169 10.63 6.27 16.88
CA THR A 169 9.78 7.36 16.41
C THR A 169 9.36 8.19 17.61
N GLU A 170 9.65 9.48 17.57
CA GLU A 170 9.18 10.42 18.57
C GLU A 170 7.76 10.86 18.22
N ALA A 171 6.88 10.85 19.22
CA ALA A 171 5.54 11.35 19.07
C ALA A 171 5.57 12.87 18.80
N LEU A 172 4.72 13.33 17.89
CA LEU A 172 4.55 14.77 17.68
C LEU A 172 3.87 15.41 18.90
N PRO A 173 4.16 16.69 19.19
CA PRO A 173 3.45 17.44 20.23
C PRO A 173 1.94 17.37 20.03
N ARG A 174 1.18 17.27 21.11
CA ARG A 174 -0.30 17.27 21.04
C ARG A 174 -0.80 18.63 20.57
N THR A 175 -1.79 18.61 19.68
CA THR A 175 -2.44 19.81 19.15
C THR A 175 -3.78 20.08 19.84
N GLY A 176 -4.39 19.07 20.46
CA GLY A 176 -5.75 19.11 20.98
C GLY A 176 -6.83 19.00 19.91
N GLU A 177 -6.45 18.97 18.61
CA GLU A 177 -7.37 18.99 17.49
C GLU A 177 -7.79 17.57 17.06
N VAL A 178 -9.07 17.43 16.69
CA VAL A 178 -9.66 16.18 16.21
C VAL A 178 -10.46 16.46 14.95
N VAL A 179 -10.55 15.47 14.04
CA VAL A 179 -11.25 15.64 12.77
C VAL A 179 -11.97 14.35 12.34
N GLY A 180 -13.18 14.52 11.82
CA GLY A 180 -13.89 13.50 11.04
C GLY A 180 -13.62 13.71 9.56
N ILE A 181 -13.45 12.64 8.82
CA ILE A 181 -13.14 12.67 7.39
C ILE A 181 -14.09 11.76 6.63
N ASP A 182 -14.86 12.34 5.71
CA ASP A 182 -15.59 11.61 4.68
C ASP A 182 -14.74 11.53 3.40
N VAL A 183 -14.64 10.34 2.78
CA VAL A 183 -13.88 10.13 1.55
C VAL A 183 -14.81 9.98 0.35
N GLY A 184 -14.65 10.86 -0.64
CA GLY A 184 -15.53 10.98 -1.78
C GLY A 184 -14.86 10.77 -3.15
N ILE A 185 -15.70 10.74 -4.20
CA ILE A 185 -15.27 10.71 -5.60
C ILE A 185 -15.25 12.13 -6.18
N SER A 186 -16.17 13.01 -5.78
CA SER A 186 -16.21 14.41 -6.19
C SER A 186 -15.01 15.16 -5.63
N HIS A 187 -14.94 15.28 -4.36
CA HIS A 187 -13.74 15.61 -3.60
C HIS A 187 -13.05 14.34 -3.14
N LEU A 188 -11.75 14.36 -2.93
CA LEU A 188 -11.02 13.23 -2.38
C LEU A 188 -11.45 12.95 -0.94
N LEU A 189 -11.65 14.03 -0.19
CA LEU A 189 -12.16 14.01 1.17
C LEU A 189 -12.76 15.37 1.54
N ALA A 190 -13.71 15.33 2.46
CA ALA A 190 -14.24 16.47 3.22
C ALA A 190 -13.90 16.28 4.69
N THR A 191 -13.59 17.35 5.41
CA THR A 191 -13.30 17.32 6.86
C THR A 191 -14.47 17.92 7.64
N SER A 192 -14.60 17.54 8.92
CA SER A 192 -15.56 18.14 9.84
C SER A 192 -15.34 19.64 10.10
N ASP A 193 -14.14 20.15 9.76
CA ASP A 193 -13.81 21.58 9.85
C ASP A 193 -14.23 22.34 8.58
N GLY A 194 -14.88 21.69 7.61
CA GLY A 194 -15.33 22.29 6.35
C GLY A 194 -14.25 22.41 5.27
N GLU A 195 -13.08 21.80 5.44
CA GLU A 195 -12.05 21.77 4.40
C GLU A 195 -12.35 20.65 3.38
N PHE A 196 -12.29 20.98 2.10
CA PHE A 196 -12.41 20.04 0.99
C PHE A 196 -11.07 19.85 0.30
N VAL A 197 -10.71 18.60 0.04
CA VAL A 197 -9.52 18.25 -0.76
C VAL A 197 -9.97 17.73 -2.11
N GLU A 198 -9.59 18.44 -3.15
CA GLU A 198 -9.92 18.09 -4.53
C GLU A 198 -9.37 16.71 -4.94
N ASN A 199 -10.15 15.99 -5.77
CA ASN A 199 -9.74 14.72 -6.34
C ASN A 199 -9.05 14.94 -7.70
N PRO A 200 -7.70 14.76 -7.79
CA PRO A 200 -6.95 15.04 -9.03
C PRO A 200 -7.20 14.05 -10.17
N ARG A 201 -7.88 12.91 -9.92
CA ARG A 201 -8.29 11.91 -10.92
C ARG A 201 -7.15 11.52 -11.88
N TRP A 202 -5.97 11.20 -11.33
CA TRP A 202 -4.72 10.97 -12.07
C TRP A 202 -4.82 9.90 -13.15
N TYR A 203 -5.59 8.83 -12.92
CA TYR A 203 -5.81 7.79 -13.92
C TYR A 203 -6.68 8.32 -15.06
N ARG A 204 -7.75 9.04 -14.75
CA ARG A 204 -8.65 9.62 -15.75
C ARG A 204 -7.91 10.60 -16.63
N ALA A 205 -7.08 11.46 -16.06
CA ALA A 205 -6.23 12.41 -16.81
C ALA A 205 -5.22 11.69 -17.74
N GLY A 206 -4.64 10.56 -17.30
CA GLY A 206 -3.69 9.77 -18.10
C GLY A 206 -4.33 8.74 -19.02
N GLN A 207 -5.65 8.56 -19.01
CA GLN A 207 -6.35 7.43 -19.65
C GLN A 207 -6.19 7.40 -21.18
N LYS A 208 -6.20 8.57 -21.84
CA LYS A 208 -6.04 8.69 -23.31
C LYS A 208 -4.69 8.12 -23.76
N ASP A 209 -3.62 8.51 -23.08
CA ASP A 209 -2.26 8.03 -23.37
C ASP A 209 -2.10 6.54 -23.06
N LEU A 210 -2.62 6.09 -21.92
CA LEU A 210 -2.61 4.67 -21.57
C LEU A 210 -3.30 3.82 -22.64
N ARG A 211 -4.50 4.20 -23.08
CA ARG A 211 -5.25 3.50 -24.15
C ARG A 211 -4.45 3.45 -25.45
N ARG A 212 -3.80 4.55 -25.86
CA ARG A 212 -2.97 4.60 -27.07
C ARG A 212 -1.81 3.59 -26.99
N VAL A 213 -1.09 3.56 -25.87
CA VAL A 213 0.02 2.62 -25.68
C VAL A 213 -0.47 1.18 -25.54
N GLN A 214 -1.60 0.92 -24.86
CA GLN A 214 -2.21 -0.41 -24.75
C GLN A 214 -2.58 -0.96 -26.14
N ARG A 215 -3.24 -0.18 -26.99
CA ARG A 215 -3.55 -0.55 -28.38
C ARG A 215 -2.28 -0.87 -29.18
N SER A 216 -1.20 -0.10 -28.99
CA SER A 216 0.09 -0.36 -29.61
C SER A 216 0.71 -1.70 -29.15
N VAL A 217 0.59 -2.06 -27.85
CA VAL A 217 1.03 -3.36 -27.33
C VAL A 217 0.22 -4.51 -27.95
N ALA A 218 -1.11 -4.35 -28.04
CA ALA A 218 -2.01 -5.38 -28.56
C ALA A 218 -1.70 -5.75 -30.01
N ARG A 219 -1.37 -4.75 -30.86
CA ARG A 219 -1.07 -4.94 -32.29
C ARG A 219 0.30 -5.57 -32.58
N LYS A 220 1.19 -5.69 -31.60
CA LYS A 220 2.56 -6.22 -31.79
C LYS A 220 2.64 -7.71 -31.51
N LYS A 221 3.45 -8.44 -32.28
CA LYS A 221 3.69 -9.87 -32.15
C LYS A 221 4.16 -10.24 -30.74
N LYS A 222 3.48 -11.21 -30.11
CA LYS A 222 3.86 -11.76 -28.78
C LYS A 222 5.30 -12.29 -28.84
N GLY A 223 6.09 -12.00 -27.78
CA GLY A 223 7.51 -12.37 -27.72
C GLY A 223 8.48 -11.43 -28.47
N GLY A 224 7.99 -10.62 -29.42
CA GLY A 224 8.82 -9.74 -30.25
C GLY A 224 9.51 -8.61 -29.47
N ARG A 225 10.70 -8.20 -29.95
CA ARG A 225 11.52 -7.13 -29.35
C ARG A 225 10.76 -5.80 -29.25
N ASN A 226 10.02 -5.45 -30.31
CA ASN A 226 9.24 -4.19 -30.35
C ASN A 226 8.06 -4.22 -29.35
N ARG A 227 7.44 -5.39 -29.15
CA ARG A 227 6.39 -5.54 -28.11
C ARG A 227 6.98 -5.33 -26.70
N ARG A 228 8.14 -5.91 -26.40
CA ARG A 228 8.82 -5.72 -25.10
C ARG A 228 9.15 -4.26 -24.83
N LYS A 229 9.62 -3.50 -25.81
CA LYS A 229 9.84 -2.05 -25.68
C LYS A 229 8.55 -1.30 -25.37
N THR A 230 7.44 -1.65 -26.05
CA THR A 230 6.16 -0.96 -25.83
C THR A 230 5.50 -1.37 -24.50
N VAL A 231 5.65 -2.61 -24.06
CA VAL A 231 5.25 -3.04 -22.71
C VAL A 231 5.98 -2.24 -21.63
N LEU A 232 7.29 -2.05 -21.78
CA LEU A 232 8.06 -1.22 -20.87
C LEU A 232 7.58 0.24 -20.87
N GLN A 233 7.21 0.78 -22.01
CA GLN A 233 6.60 2.11 -22.12
C GLN A 233 5.26 2.17 -21.38
N LEU A 234 4.40 1.17 -21.53
CA LEU A 234 3.13 1.05 -20.81
C LEU A 234 3.34 0.99 -19.30
N GLN A 235 4.30 0.16 -18.85
CA GLN A 235 4.66 0.07 -17.43
C GLN A 235 5.10 1.43 -16.86
N ARG A 236 5.87 2.21 -17.64
CA ARG A 236 6.29 3.57 -17.24
C ARG A 236 5.12 4.55 -17.12
N HIS A 237 4.12 4.44 -17.98
CA HIS A 237 2.90 5.26 -17.86
C HIS A 237 2.12 4.90 -16.59
N HIS A 238 1.89 3.62 -16.32
CA HIS A 238 1.25 3.18 -15.08
C HIS A 238 2.04 3.59 -13.83
N GLU A 239 3.38 3.47 -13.85
CA GLU A 239 4.22 3.89 -12.74
C GLU A 239 4.11 5.40 -12.49
N ARG A 240 4.04 6.23 -13.55
CA ARG A 240 3.88 7.68 -13.44
C ARG A 240 2.56 8.04 -12.76
N VAL A 241 1.44 7.45 -13.21
CA VAL A 241 0.12 7.66 -12.59
C VAL A 241 0.14 7.25 -11.12
N LYS A 242 0.67 6.05 -10.82
CA LYS A 242 0.81 5.55 -9.45
C LYS A 242 1.64 6.49 -8.57
N ASN A 243 2.79 6.94 -9.05
CA ASN A 243 3.70 7.79 -8.26
C ASN A 243 3.07 9.16 -7.99
N ARG A 244 2.40 9.79 -8.96
CA ARG A 244 1.70 11.06 -8.75
C ARG A 244 0.62 10.93 -7.69
N ARG A 245 -0.22 9.89 -7.79
CA ARG A 245 -1.26 9.61 -6.79
C ARG A 245 -0.67 9.39 -5.41
N GLN A 246 0.35 8.54 -5.30
CA GLN A 246 0.99 8.24 -4.01
C GLN A 246 1.67 9.46 -3.40
N ASP A 247 2.33 10.31 -4.19
CA ASP A 247 2.94 11.56 -3.71
C ASP A 247 1.87 12.49 -3.14
N PHE A 248 0.78 12.70 -3.88
CA PHE A 248 -0.33 13.53 -3.44
C PHE A 248 -0.96 12.99 -2.15
N LEU A 249 -1.33 11.71 -2.10
CA LEU A 249 -1.94 11.10 -0.92
C LEU A 249 -0.99 11.09 0.30
N ASN A 250 0.32 10.94 0.08
CA ASN A 250 1.30 11.05 1.16
C ASN A 250 1.39 12.48 1.73
N LYS A 251 1.24 13.51 0.89
CA LYS A 251 1.20 14.92 1.32
C LYS A 251 -0.07 15.22 2.09
N VAL A 252 -1.21 14.74 1.61
CA VAL A 252 -2.50 14.86 2.33
C VAL A 252 -2.41 14.18 3.70
N ALA A 253 -1.98 12.91 3.73
CA ALA A 253 -1.82 12.18 4.99
C ALA A 253 -0.82 12.85 5.95
N HIS A 254 0.26 13.46 5.44
CA HIS A 254 1.22 14.18 6.28
C HIS A 254 0.57 15.42 6.90
N ARG A 255 -0.15 16.23 6.11
CA ARG A 255 -0.85 17.42 6.59
C ARG A 255 -1.85 17.09 7.68
N LEU A 256 -2.68 16.06 7.49
CA LEU A 256 -3.66 15.62 8.48
C LEU A 256 -3.01 15.16 9.78
N ILE A 257 -1.98 14.32 9.72
CA ILE A 257 -1.26 13.82 10.89
C ILE A 257 -0.53 14.93 11.65
N SER A 258 -0.06 15.97 10.95
CA SER A 258 0.61 17.11 11.59
C SER A 258 -0.38 18.03 12.32
N ARG A 259 -1.64 18.08 11.88
CA ARG A 259 -2.66 19.00 12.41
C ARG A 259 -3.52 18.38 13.51
N TYR A 260 -3.86 17.09 13.40
CA TYR A 260 -4.86 16.46 14.27
C TYR A 260 -4.28 15.34 15.13
N ASP A 261 -4.71 15.28 16.38
CA ASP A 261 -4.36 14.21 17.33
C ASP A 261 -5.18 12.94 17.09
N LEU A 262 -6.45 13.12 16.64
CA LEU A 262 -7.35 12.04 16.27
C LEU A 262 -7.98 12.32 14.90
N ILE A 263 -8.00 11.30 14.06
CA ILE A 263 -8.65 11.29 12.76
C ILE A 263 -9.68 10.17 12.74
N ALA A 264 -10.96 10.51 12.65
CA ALA A 264 -12.05 9.55 12.49
C ALA A 264 -12.36 9.34 11.00
N LEU A 265 -12.53 8.10 10.60
CA LEU A 265 -12.81 7.66 9.22
C LEU A 265 -13.93 6.62 9.21
N GLU A 266 -14.66 6.51 8.10
CA GLU A 266 -15.57 5.39 7.90
C GLU A 266 -14.85 4.06 7.67
N ASP A 267 -15.38 2.97 8.26
CA ASP A 267 -14.96 1.59 7.94
C ASP A 267 -15.57 1.15 6.60
N LEU A 268 -14.97 1.58 5.51
CA LEU A 268 -15.44 1.29 4.16
C LEU A 268 -14.97 -0.09 3.68
N ARG A 269 -15.92 -0.95 3.32
CA ARG A 269 -15.63 -2.23 2.64
C ARG A 269 -15.30 -2.02 1.16
N ILE A 270 -14.15 -1.38 0.88
CA ILE A 270 -13.71 -0.99 -0.47
C ILE A 270 -13.72 -2.18 -1.45
N LYS A 271 -13.36 -3.39 -0.99
CA LYS A 271 -13.43 -4.60 -1.82
C LYS A 271 -14.83 -4.87 -2.39
N ASN A 272 -15.87 -4.58 -1.62
CA ASN A 272 -17.26 -4.75 -2.08
C ASN A 272 -17.66 -3.61 -3.00
N MET A 273 -17.27 -2.38 -2.70
CA MET A 273 -17.59 -1.20 -3.51
C MET A 273 -17.01 -1.29 -4.93
N VAL A 274 -15.81 -1.83 -5.11
CA VAL A 274 -15.18 -1.98 -6.44
C VAL A 274 -15.82 -3.08 -7.30
N ARG A 275 -16.77 -3.88 -6.79
CA ARG A 275 -17.58 -4.79 -7.59
C ARG A 275 -18.57 -4.03 -8.48
N ASN A 276 -18.97 -2.83 -8.09
CA ASN A 276 -19.77 -1.94 -8.93
C ASN A 276 -18.91 -1.41 -10.09
N HIS A 277 -19.18 -1.88 -11.32
CA HIS A 277 -18.43 -1.54 -12.53
C HIS A 277 -18.44 -0.04 -12.86
N HIS A 278 -19.51 0.67 -12.51
CA HIS A 278 -19.64 2.11 -12.77
C HIS A 278 -18.71 2.95 -11.87
N LEU A 279 -18.50 2.54 -10.62
CA LEU A 279 -17.74 3.28 -9.62
C LEU A 279 -16.31 2.75 -9.43
N SER A 280 -16.06 1.47 -9.73
CA SER A 280 -14.79 0.79 -9.44
C SER A 280 -13.55 1.56 -9.91
N LYS A 281 -13.61 2.12 -11.13
CA LYS A 281 -12.50 2.89 -11.71
C LYS A 281 -12.22 4.17 -10.92
N SER A 282 -13.26 4.89 -10.52
CA SER A 282 -13.15 6.15 -9.76
C SER A 282 -12.66 5.89 -8.34
N ILE A 283 -13.17 4.86 -7.67
CA ILE A 283 -12.73 4.43 -6.33
C ILE A 283 -11.25 4.03 -6.34
N LEU A 284 -10.83 3.23 -7.33
CA LEU A 284 -9.42 2.83 -7.47
C LEU A 284 -8.51 4.01 -7.84
N ASP A 285 -9.02 5.00 -8.57
CA ASP A 285 -8.26 6.21 -8.91
C ASP A 285 -8.13 7.15 -7.71
N ALA A 286 -9.16 7.33 -6.90
CA ALA A 286 -9.10 8.08 -5.65
C ALA A 286 -8.07 7.48 -4.66
N GLY A 287 -8.01 6.15 -4.58
CA GLY A 287 -6.98 5.45 -3.81
C GLY A 287 -7.19 5.46 -2.30
N TRP A 288 -8.44 5.46 -1.85
CA TRP A 288 -8.84 5.51 -0.43
C TRP A 288 -8.11 4.51 0.45
N ASN A 289 -8.04 3.24 0.03
CA ASN A 289 -7.29 2.21 0.78
C ASN A 289 -5.81 2.57 1.00
N TYR A 290 -5.18 3.24 0.02
CA TYR A 290 -3.79 3.70 0.20
C TYR A 290 -3.72 4.87 1.18
N LEU A 291 -4.67 5.81 1.12
CA LEU A 291 -4.75 6.94 2.06
C LEU A 291 -4.92 6.44 3.50
N THR A 292 -5.89 5.56 3.72
CA THR A 292 -6.16 4.95 5.03
C THR A 292 -4.92 4.27 5.61
N GLN A 293 -4.29 3.37 4.85
CA GLN A 293 -3.04 2.72 5.29
C GLN A 293 -1.90 3.71 5.58
N ARG A 294 -1.87 4.85 4.87
CA ARG A 294 -0.87 5.89 5.13
C ARG A 294 -1.17 6.68 6.39
N LEU A 295 -2.44 6.98 6.64
CA LEU A 295 -2.87 7.61 7.89
C LEU A 295 -2.55 6.72 9.09
N GLU A 296 -2.94 5.45 9.08
CA GLU A 296 -2.62 4.49 10.14
C GLU A 296 -1.12 4.40 10.41
N SER A 297 -0.32 4.13 9.36
CA SER A 297 1.15 3.98 9.50
C SER A 297 1.85 5.25 9.98
N LYS A 298 1.37 6.44 9.58
CA LYS A 298 1.93 7.71 10.02
C LYS A 298 1.44 8.10 11.41
N ALA A 299 0.19 7.79 11.74
CA ALA A 299 -0.38 8.00 13.06
C ALA A 299 0.39 7.21 14.12
N GLU A 300 0.61 5.91 13.88
CA GLU A 300 1.43 5.05 14.74
C GLU A 300 2.82 5.68 15.01
N SER A 301 3.50 6.15 13.94
CA SER A 301 4.82 6.75 14.06
C SER A 301 4.83 8.13 14.75
N ALA A 302 3.71 8.85 14.72
CA ALA A 302 3.59 10.22 15.23
C ALA A 302 2.88 10.31 16.59
N GLY A 303 2.50 9.19 17.20
CA GLY A 303 1.71 9.15 18.44
C GLY A 303 0.28 9.71 18.26
N ARG A 304 -0.27 9.62 17.04
CA ARG A 304 -1.64 10.03 16.69
C ARG A 304 -2.59 8.83 16.67
N ARG A 305 -3.90 9.09 16.65
CA ARG A 305 -4.92 8.04 16.58
C ARG A 305 -5.70 8.15 15.27
N VAL A 306 -5.95 6.99 14.66
CA VAL A 306 -6.94 6.83 13.60
C VAL A 306 -8.03 5.92 14.12
N GLU A 307 -9.27 6.35 14.04
CA GLU A 307 -10.44 5.61 14.52
C GLU A 307 -11.40 5.36 13.36
N PHE A 308 -11.93 4.14 13.27
CA PHE A 308 -12.90 3.76 12.25
C PHE A 308 -14.28 3.69 12.86
N VAL A 309 -15.25 4.33 12.22
CA VAL A 309 -16.65 4.34 12.63
C VAL A 309 -17.52 3.63 11.60
N PRO A 310 -18.67 3.06 12.02
CA PRO A 310 -19.63 2.45 11.09
C PRO A 310 -20.10 3.46 10.02
N ALA A 311 -20.04 3.05 8.75
CA ALA A 311 -20.38 3.91 7.61
C ALA A 311 -21.91 4.09 7.37
N ALA A 312 -22.75 3.29 8.06
CA ALA A 312 -24.20 3.36 7.85
C ALA A 312 -24.77 4.72 8.26
N TYR A 313 -25.56 5.34 7.37
CA TYR A 313 -26.28 6.60 7.59
C TYR A 313 -25.44 7.84 7.92
N THR A 314 -24.13 7.84 7.79
CA THR A 314 -23.28 9.02 8.05
C THR A 314 -23.68 10.21 7.17
N SER A 315 -23.94 9.99 5.88
CA SER A 315 -24.37 11.04 4.93
C SER A 315 -25.88 11.29 4.91
N LYS A 316 -26.68 10.43 5.58
CA LYS A 316 -28.14 10.51 5.60
C LYS A 316 -28.70 11.04 6.94
N THR A 317 -27.87 11.35 7.90
CA THR A 317 -28.26 11.86 9.22
C THR A 317 -27.88 13.32 9.31
N CYS A 318 -28.79 14.17 9.80
CA CYS A 318 -28.47 15.55 10.12
C CYS A 318 -27.43 15.60 11.24
N SER A 319 -26.32 16.28 11.02
CA SER A 319 -25.24 16.38 12.02
C SER A 319 -25.61 17.26 13.22
N HIS A 320 -26.69 18.04 13.14
CA HIS A 320 -27.15 18.90 14.21
C HIS A 320 -28.19 18.21 15.10
N CYS A 321 -29.29 17.69 14.53
CA CYS A 321 -30.42 17.17 15.31
C CYS A 321 -30.59 15.63 15.23
N GLY A 322 -29.83 14.94 14.40
CA GLY A 322 -29.92 13.48 14.26
C GLY A 322 -31.04 12.96 13.36
N THR A 323 -31.89 13.83 12.79
CA THR A 323 -32.97 13.45 11.87
C THR A 323 -32.40 12.75 10.64
N ILE A 324 -33.05 11.67 10.19
CA ILE A 324 -32.66 10.94 8.98
C ILE A 324 -33.33 11.58 7.77
N PHE A 325 -32.54 11.88 6.74
CA PHE A 325 -33.03 12.35 5.43
C PHE A 325 -33.47 11.15 4.58
N GLU A 326 -34.79 10.88 4.55
CA GLU A 326 -35.32 9.70 3.85
C GLU A 326 -35.19 9.80 2.33
N ASN A 327 -35.41 10.98 1.76
CA ASN A 327 -35.44 11.21 0.30
C ASN A 327 -34.09 11.64 -0.30
N LEU A 328 -32.98 11.59 0.48
CA LEU A 328 -31.66 12.00 -0.01
C LEU A 328 -31.10 11.01 -1.01
N THR A 329 -30.85 11.46 -2.24
CA THR A 329 -30.28 10.69 -3.34
C THR A 329 -28.75 10.89 -3.44
N LEU A 330 -28.09 10.08 -4.26
CA LEU A 330 -26.64 10.22 -4.49
C LEU A 330 -26.28 11.47 -5.32
N SER A 331 -27.26 12.08 -6.00
CA SER A 331 -27.08 13.32 -6.77
C SER A 331 -27.10 14.57 -5.90
N ASP A 332 -27.78 14.50 -4.74
CA ASP A 332 -27.93 15.64 -3.86
C ASP A 332 -26.58 15.94 -3.18
N ARG A 333 -26.15 17.18 -3.30
CA ARG A 333 -24.89 17.67 -2.75
C ARG A 333 -25.07 18.53 -1.50
N TRP A 334 -26.29 18.96 -1.25
CA TRP A 334 -26.65 19.81 -0.13
C TRP A 334 -27.71 19.13 0.72
N VAL A 335 -27.69 19.37 1.99
CA VAL A 335 -28.69 18.88 2.94
C VAL A 335 -29.29 20.07 3.69
N ASP A 336 -30.61 20.12 3.69
CA ASP A 336 -31.41 21.10 4.41
C ASP A 336 -32.29 20.36 5.41
N CYS A 337 -32.25 20.77 6.67
CA CYS A 337 -32.98 20.14 7.75
C CYS A 337 -33.97 21.10 8.39
N ALA A 338 -35.13 20.59 8.84
CA ALA A 338 -36.15 21.38 9.56
C ALA A 338 -35.59 22.05 10.84
N CYS A 339 -34.46 21.55 11.38
CA CYS A 339 -33.78 22.19 12.52
C CYS A 339 -33.00 23.47 12.16
N GLY A 340 -33.01 23.90 10.89
CA GLY A 340 -32.27 25.06 10.39
C GLY A 340 -30.87 24.75 9.85
N LEU A 341 -30.40 23.50 9.92
CA LEU A 341 -29.10 23.11 9.30
C LEU A 341 -29.24 23.17 7.78
N SER A 342 -28.32 23.90 7.11
CA SER A 342 -28.15 23.91 5.66
C SER A 342 -26.66 23.77 5.37
N LEU A 343 -26.24 22.65 4.78
CA LEU A 343 -24.82 22.26 4.71
C LEU A 343 -24.52 21.38 3.50
N ASP A 344 -23.27 21.40 3.00
CA ASP A 344 -22.80 20.41 2.04
C ASP A 344 -22.88 18.98 2.64
N ARG A 345 -23.37 18.02 1.84
CA ARG A 345 -23.60 16.65 2.30
C ARG A 345 -22.33 15.93 2.78
N ASP A 346 -21.21 16.13 2.07
CA ASP A 346 -19.95 15.47 2.41
C ASP A 346 -19.36 16.09 3.70
N HIS A 347 -19.58 17.40 3.92
CA HIS A 347 -19.26 18.08 5.19
C HIS A 347 -20.14 17.58 6.34
N ASN A 348 -21.45 17.50 6.14
CA ASN A 348 -22.38 16.92 7.12
C ASN A 348 -21.97 15.49 7.50
N ALA A 349 -21.58 14.67 6.52
CA ALA A 349 -21.08 13.32 6.77
C ALA A 349 -19.80 13.32 7.62
N ALA A 350 -18.86 14.21 7.32
CA ALA A 350 -17.62 14.32 8.08
C ALA A 350 -17.85 14.73 9.55
N VAL A 351 -18.80 15.62 9.82
CA VAL A 351 -19.23 15.98 11.19
C VAL A 351 -19.82 14.75 11.89
N ASN A 352 -20.72 14.01 11.24
CA ASN A 352 -21.31 12.79 11.79
C ASN A 352 -20.25 11.71 12.08
N ILE A 353 -19.24 11.57 11.22
CA ILE A 353 -18.13 10.65 11.44
C ILE A 353 -17.35 11.03 12.71
N LEU A 354 -17.08 12.32 12.90
CA LEU A 354 -16.42 12.79 14.10
C LEU A 354 -17.27 12.52 15.36
N CYS A 355 -18.57 12.86 15.33
CA CYS A 355 -19.48 12.64 16.45
C CYS A 355 -19.61 11.16 16.86
N ARG A 356 -19.46 10.23 15.92
CA ARG A 356 -19.48 8.78 16.19
C ARG A 356 -18.19 8.26 16.78
N SER A 357 -17.08 8.99 16.70
CA SER A 357 -15.84 8.61 17.35
C SER A 357 -15.91 8.82 18.87
N ARG A 358 -15.14 8.02 19.64
CA ARG A 358 -15.15 8.10 21.11
C ARG A 358 -14.79 9.48 21.66
N LEU A 359 -13.86 10.17 21.04
CA LEU A 359 -13.46 11.53 21.44
C LEU A 359 -14.37 12.61 20.88
N GLY A 360 -15.04 12.37 19.76
CA GLY A 360 -16.08 13.24 19.23
C GLY A 360 -17.28 13.29 20.17
N GLN A 361 -17.68 12.16 20.73
CA GLN A 361 -18.76 12.09 21.73
C GLN A 361 -18.47 12.90 22.99
N SER A 362 -17.25 12.88 23.51
CA SER A 362 -16.88 13.66 24.70
C SER A 362 -16.82 15.17 24.43
N ARG A 363 -16.38 15.60 23.26
CA ARG A 363 -16.35 17.03 22.86
C ARG A 363 -17.75 17.55 22.57
N TRP A 364 -18.61 16.76 21.92
CA TRP A 364 -20.00 17.11 21.65
C TRP A 364 -20.82 17.28 22.94
N ALA A 365 -20.63 16.39 23.91
CA ALA A 365 -21.26 16.47 25.22
C ALA A 365 -20.85 17.74 26.00
N SER A 366 -19.61 18.20 25.84
CA SER A 366 -19.12 19.42 26.50
C SER A 366 -19.58 20.72 25.83
N THR A 367 -19.88 20.70 24.51
CA THR A 367 -20.42 21.86 23.78
C THR A 367 -21.95 22.00 23.87
N GLN A 368 -22.65 20.92 24.17
CA GLN A 368 -24.12 20.92 24.40
C GLN A 368 -24.51 20.99 25.88
N GLY A 369 -23.60 21.41 26.75
CA GLY A 369 -23.85 21.58 28.19
C GLY A 369 -24.92 22.60 28.59
N THR A 370 -25.83 22.99 27.69
CA THR A 370 -27.08 23.69 27.96
C THR A 370 -28.19 23.13 27.05
N GLY A 371 -28.85 22.07 27.53
CA GLY A 371 -30.17 21.61 27.04
C GLY A 371 -30.08 20.59 25.89
N LEU A 372 -30.23 19.35 26.26
CA LEU A 372 -31.17 18.35 25.75
C LEU A 372 -30.68 16.94 26.10
N SER A 373 -31.39 16.31 27.00
CA SER A 373 -31.27 14.87 27.27
C SER A 373 -31.66 14.09 26.00
N VAL A 374 -30.73 13.38 25.41
CA VAL A 374 -31.04 12.38 24.39
C VAL A 374 -31.08 11.02 25.07
N ALA A 375 -32.26 10.44 25.04
CA ALA A 375 -32.58 9.13 25.54
C ALA A 375 -31.62 8.07 25.04
N GLN A 376 -30.95 7.39 25.96
CA GLN A 376 -30.46 6.05 25.79
C GLN A 376 -31.69 5.13 25.69
N GLU A 377 -31.92 4.56 24.50
CA GLU A 377 -32.62 3.30 24.33
C GLU A 377 -32.57 2.87 22.86
N ALA A 378 -31.68 1.96 22.56
CA ALA A 378 -31.80 0.95 21.52
C ALA A 378 -30.62 -0.02 21.59
N ALA A 379 -30.48 -0.70 22.73
CA ALA A 379 -29.84 -2.01 22.78
C ALA A 379 -30.97 -3.05 22.82
N GLY A 380 -31.09 -3.86 21.77
CA GLY A 380 -32.02 -4.99 21.77
C GLY A 380 -32.81 -5.10 20.47
N LEU A 381 -32.20 -5.74 19.48
CA LEU A 381 -32.75 -6.81 18.63
C LEU A 381 -31.74 -7.16 17.54
#